data_d208646e3eff4a46b1241d1e833f66ab
#
_entry.id   d208646e3eff4a46b1241d1e833f66ab
#
_cell.length_a   1.000
_cell.length_b   1.000
_cell.length_c   1.000
_cell.angle_alpha   90.00
_cell.angle_beta   90.00
_cell.angle_gamma   90.00
#
_symmetry.space_group_name_H-M   'P 1'
#
loop_
_entity.id
_entity.type
_entity.pdbx_description
1 polymer ?
#
loop_
_entity_poly.entity_id
_entity_poly.type
_entity_poly.pdbx_seq_one_letter_code
_entity_poly.pdbx_strand_id
1 'polypeptide(L)'
;MSRKNDNTLVKNASFLMIAALISKIIGMLYKSPLSSTLGSQSFALFQYAQNAYFILLMIASFSIPQAVSKVMAEKIAFKRYRDAQRVFHCALLYAVIMGGAVALFCVFGASLLVPDNMANARLALQMLAPTIFLSGILGVFRGYFQAYRNMMPTSFSQIIEQIFVATVALGMSGYMIKIHAGQEEAVIQRWGAAGATIGTGAGVLAALLFMLWVYGLNKKRIRREISRDRVSTNESYRVLMKSIVLIIMPIIFSAFIYNVNGFVNSYIYTGVLGFRGKEQTMLQSLYAEYGYFMTLINIPLTLASTAPTSMIPEVSAHYAQKDIRKANEKINRAAWVSMLISIPAAAGLAVLSGPITRLIFPVTNGVAGKLLILGAITIILNGNSNISNGVLQGIGKPKIPMIHAAIALVADIVVMVLLMWFTDVGIYGVVIAMIVYAVLMCLLNDRAMKKYMKYKNPWKSVYLYPLIASVPMAVTAGVVYYGLYALIHSNLICLAVSIILAGCVYLFVYLLLNRPSEADIKGMPGGAFLYRLARKFHLC
;
A
#
# COMPACT_ATOMS: atom_id res chain seq x y z
N MET A 1 5.01 -23.88 -28.82
CA MET A 1 5.83 -23.43 -27.67
C MET A 1 5.27 -22.17 -26.96
N SER A 2 4.47 -21.32 -27.60
CA SER A 2 3.89 -20.08 -27.05
C SER A 2 2.95 -20.31 -25.85
N ARG A 3 1.93 -21.16 -25.92
CA ARG A 3 0.92 -21.36 -24.85
C ARG A 3 1.48 -21.87 -23.51
N LYS A 4 2.56 -22.67 -23.51
CA LYS A 4 3.17 -23.18 -22.27
C LYS A 4 3.97 -22.10 -21.52
N ASN A 5 4.55 -21.12 -22.25
CA ASN A 5 5.25 -19.95 -21.69
C ASN A 5 4.28 -18.93 -21.11
N ASP A 6 3.12 -18.71 -21.73
CA ASP A 6 2.11 -17.76 -21.24
C ASP A 6 1.49 -18.22 -19.92
N ASN A 7 1.20 -19.52 -19.79
CA ASN A 7 0.68 -20.08 -18.54
C ASN A 7 1.69 -19.97 -17.37
N THR A 8 2.98 -20.06 -17.65
CA THR A 8 4.02 -19.93 -16.61
C THR A 8 4.18 -18.48 -16.16
N LEU A 9 4.07 -17.52 -17.08
CA LEU A 9 4.11 -16.08 -16.75
C LEU A 9 2.91 -15.65 -15.90
N VAL A 10 1.71 -16.04 -16.30
CA VAL A 10 0.48 -15.76 -15.54
C VAL A 10 0.54 -16.38 -14.15
N LYS A 11 1.01 -17.63 -14.04
CA LYS A 11 1.18 -18.32 -12.75
C LYS A 11 2.19 -17.60 -11.84
N ASN A 12 3.31 -17.15 -12.37
CA ASN A 12 4.35 -16.44 -11.61
C ASN A 12 3.88 -15.05 -11.16
N ALA A 13 3.16 -14.32 -12.02
CA ALA A 13 2.59 -13.02 -11.66
C ALA A 13 1.49 -13.15 -10.59
N SER A 14 0.62 -14.17 -10.72
CA SER A 14 -0.40 -14.45 -9.71
C SER A 14 0.22 -14.82 -8.36
N PHE A 15 1.29 -15.59 -8.36
CA PHE A 15 2.01 -15.95 -7.12
C PHE A 15 2.61 -14.72 -6.44
N LEU A 16 3.19 -13.79 -7.19
CA LEU A 16 3.70 -12.53 -6.65
C LEU A 16 2.59 -11.67 -6.03
N MET A 17 1.43 -11.58 -6.69
CA MET A 17 0.27 -10.85 -6.17
C MET A 17 -0.25 -11.44 -4.86
N ILE A 18 -0.38 -12.77 -4.79
CA ILE A 18 -0.82 -13.48 -3.58
C ILE A 18 0.18 -13.27 -2.44
N ALA A 19 1.49 -13.41 -2.71
CA ALA A 19 2.52 -13.17 -1.72
C ALA A 19 2.52 -11.73 -1.20
N ALA A 20 2.36 -10.74 -2.10
CA ALA A 20 2.24 -9.34 -1.72
C ALA A 20 0.99 -9.07 -0.86
N LEU A 21 -0.12 -9.74 -1.16
CA LEU A 21 -1.34 -9.64 -0.36
C LEU A 21 -1.14 -10.24 1.04
N ILE A 22 -0.59 -11.45 1.13
CA ILE A 22 -0.27 -12.11 2.41
C ILE A 22 0.67 -11.23 3.23
N SER A 23 1.74 -10.71 2.61
CA SER A 23 2.69 -9.81 3.29
C SER A 23 2.00 -8.56 3.83
N LYS A 24 1.10 -7.95 3.08
CA LYS A 24 0.33 -6.78 3.55
C LYS A 24 -0.61 -7.12 4.69
N ILE A 25 -1.26 -8.29 4.65
CA ILE A 25 -2.13 -8.75 5.74
C ILE A 25 -1.31 -8.96 7.03
N ILE A 26 -0.17 -9.65 6.95
CA ILE A 26 0.75 -9.82 8.10
C ILE A 26 1.19 -8.45 8.61
N GLY A 27 1.61 -7.55 7.70
CA GLY A 27 2.05 -6.18 8.01
C GLY A 27 0.98 -5.26 8.61
N MET A 28 -0.30 -5.63 8.52
CA MET A 28 -1.40 -4.93 9.18
C MET A 28 -1.75 -5.56 10.53
N LEU A 29 -1.82 -6.90 10.56
CA LEU A 29 -2.25 -7.63 11.75
C LEU A 29 -1.30 -7.46 12.94
N TYR A 30 0.04 -7.42 12.72
CA TYR A 30 0.98 -7.25 13.82
C TYR A 30 0.89 -5.88 14.51
N LYS A 31 0.32 -4.87 13.85
CA LYS A 31 0.14 -3.53 14.43
C LYS A 31 -0.82 -3.52 15.61
N SER A 32 -1.75 -4.47 15.66
CA SER A 32 -2.68 -4.65 16.78
C SER A 32 -1.93 -5.00 18.07
N PRO A 33 -1.23 -6.15 18.18
CA PRO A 33 -0.46 -6.46 19.37
C PRO A 33 0.67 -5.45 19.62
N LEU A 34 1.26 -4.87 18.57
CA LEU A 34 2.27 -3.83 18.72
C LEU A 34 1.73 -2.59 19.44
N SER A 35 0.52 -2.13 19.07
CA SER A 35 -0.11 -0.98 19.73
C SER A 35 -0.42 -1.24 21.19
N SER A 36 -0.81 -2.47 21.53
CA SER A 36 -1.03 -2.89 22.92
C SER A 36 0.26 -2.93 23.74
N THR A 37 1.38 -3.34 23.13
CA THR A 37 2.70 -3.37 23.76
C THR A 37 3.27 -1.96 23.97
N LEU A 38 3.13 -1.08 22.97
CA LEU A 38 3.71 0.27 22.97
C LEU A 38 2.88 1.28 23.77
N GLY A 39 1.57 1.08 23.86
CA GLY A 39 0.65 2.14 24.26
C GLY A 39 0.48 3.22 23.17
N SER A 40 -0.48 4.12 23.36
CA SER A 40 -0.86 5.11 22.33
C SER A 40 0.28 6.07 21.95
N GLN A 41 1.03 6.57 22.94
CA GLN A 41 2.07 7.57 22.70
C GLN A 41 3.29 6.99 21.95
N SER A 42 3.85 5.86 22.41
CA SER A 42 4.96 5.20 21.70
C SER A 42 4.54 4.73 20.31
N PHE A 43 3.28 4.28 20.14
CA PHE A 43 2.75 3.89 18.83
C PHE A 43 2.64 5.10 17.88
N ALA A 44 2.28 6.28 18.40
CA ALA A 44 2.27 7.52 17.61
C ALA A 44 3.68 7.88 17.11
N LEU A 45 4.70 7.79 17.98
CA LEU A 45 6.10 8.04 17.62
C LEU A 45 6.59 7.05 16.54
N PHE A 46 6.27 5.77 16.72
CA PHE A 46 6.55 4.73 15.74
C PHE A 46 5.87 5.02 14.38
N GLN A 47 4.58 5.36 14.40
CA GLN A 47 3.82 5.64 13.18
C GLN A 47 4.36 6.88 12.46
N TYR A 48 4.75 7.92 13.20
CA TYR A 48 5.36 9.12 12.62
C TYR A 48 6.69 8.79 11.95
N ALA A 49 7.57 8.05 12.64
CA ALA A 49 8.85 7.62 12.10
C ALA A 49 8.68 6.75 10.84
N GLN A 50 7.69 5.86 10.82
CA GLN A 50 7.38 5.04 9.64
C GLN A 50 6.90 5.88 8.44
N ASN A 51 6.10 6.93 8.65
CA ASN A 51 5.66 7.82 7.58
C ASN A 51 6.83 8.61 6.98
N ALA A 52 7.72 9.16 7.83
CA ALA A 52 8.93 9.84 7.39
C ALA A 52 9.90 8.87 6.64
N TYR A 53 10.12 7.69 7.21
CA TYR A 53 10.91 6.62 6.59
C TYR A 53 10.37 6.24 5.21
N PHE A 54 9.06 6.10 5.05
CA PHE A 54 8.45 5.69 3.79
C PHE A 54 8.79 6.65 2.64
N ILE A 55 8.82 7.95 2.91
CA ILE A 55 9.23 8.96 1.91
C ILE A 55 10.71 8.81 1.55
N LEU A 56 11.57 8.64 2.55
CA LEU A 56 13.00 8.41 2.30
C LEU A 56 13.25 7.13 1.51
N LEU A 57 12.50 6.07 1.85
CA LEU A 57 12.56 4.78 1.16
C LEU A 57 12.14 4.90 -0.32
N MET A 58 11.14 5.73 -0.63
CA MET A 58 10.71 5.98 -2.00
C MET A 58 11.83 6.59 -2.83
N ILE A 59 12.57 7.53 -2.28
CA ILE A 59 13.70 8.17 -2.95
C ILE A 59 14.85 7.17 -3.13
N ALA A 60 15.13 6.38 -2.11
CA ALA A 60 16.31 5.51 -2.07
C ALA A 60 16.15 4.21 -2.86
N SER A 61 14.96 3.57 -2.86
CA SER A 61 14.86 2.17 -3.26
C SER A 61 13.61 1.75 -4.04
N PHE A 62 12.51 2.50 -3.96
CA PHE A 62 11.20 2.06 -4.45
C PHE A 62 11.18 1.67 -5.93
N SER A 63 11.85 2.43 -6.79
CA SER A 63 11.86 2.21 -8.24
C SER A 63 12.96 1.28 -8.73
N ILE A 64 13.93 0.93 -7.87
CA ILE A 64 15.08 0.10 -8.24
C ILE A 64 14.67 -1.26 -8.83
N PRO A 65 13.76 -2.05 -8.21
CA PRO A 65 13.40 -3.36 -8.76
C PRO A 65 12.83 -3.28 -10.18
N GLN A 66 12.00 -2.26 -10.44
CA GLN A 66 11.35 -2.06 -11.74
C GLN A 66 12.37 -1.65 -12.81
N ALA A 67 13.26 -0.72 -12.50
CA ALA A 67 14.28 -0.24 -13.43
C ALA A 67 15.29 -1.35 -13.76
N VAL A 68 15.82 -2.04 -12.75
CA VAL A 68 16.75 -3.15 -12.91
C VAL A 68 16.11 -4.27 -13.74
N SER A 69 14.88 -4.66 -13.39
CA SER A 69 14.15 -5.68 -14.10
C SER A 69 13.96 -5.33 -15.58
N LYS A 70 13.59 -4.08 -15.89
CA LYS A 70 13.36 -3.62 -17.26
C LYS A 70 14.64 -3.64 -18.09
N VAL A 71 15.72 -2.98 -17.60
CA VAL A 71 16.97 -2.87 -18.35
C VAL A 71 17.66 -4.22 -18.52
N MET A 72 17.69 -5.05 -17.46
CA MET A 72 18.25 -6.38 -17.55
C MET A 72 17.44 -7.30 -18.46
N ALA A 73 16.11 -7.29 -18.39
CA ALA A 73 15.25 -8.12 -19.22
C ALA A 73 15.46 -7.82 -20.72
N GLU A 74 15.69 -6.55 -21.08
CA GLU A 74 16.05 -6.16 -22.44
C GLU A 74 17.37 -6.82 -22.88
N LYS A 75 18.42 -6.72 -22.06
CA LYS A 75 19.72 -7.35 -22.39
C LYS A 75 19.62 -8.88 -22.47
N ILE A 76 18.88 -9.50 -21.54
CA ILE A 76 18.65 -10.96 -21.53
C ILE A 76 17.86 -11.41 -22.77
N ALA A 77 16.88 -10.64 -23.24
CA ALA A 77 16.11 -10.94 -24.45
C ALA A 77 17.01 -11.05 -25.71
N PHE A 78 18.05 -10.23 -25.78
CA PHE A 78 19.07 -10.26 -26.83
C PHE A 78 20.24 -11.22 -26.53
N LYS A 79 20.14 -12.08 -25.48
CA LYS A 79 21.19 -13.02 -25.03
C LYS A 79 22.50 -12.35 -24.62
N ARG A 80 22.47 -11.06 -24.27
CA ARG A 80 23.60 -10.23 -23.83
C ARG A 80 23.80 -10.35 -22.31
N TYR A 81 24.18 -11.52 -21.83
CA TYR A 81 24.24 -11.84 -20.41
C TYR A 81 25.35 -11.08 -19.65
N ARG A 82 26.49 -10.79 -20.32
CA ARG A 82 27.56 -9.97 -19.73
C ARG A 82 27.09 -8.54 -19.50
N ASP A 83 26.40 -7.95 -20.47
CA ASP A 83 25.84 -6.61 -20.31
C ASP A 83 24.74 -6.57 -19.24
N ALA A 84 23.89 -7.60 -19.17
CA ALA A 84 22.91 -7.74 -18.10
C ALA A 84 23.58 -7.80 -16.71
N GLN A 85 24.68 -8.52 -16.56
CA GLN A 85 25.43 -8.57 -15.31
C GLN A 85 26.12 -7.22 -14.97
N ARG A 86 26.59 -6.48 -15.97
CA ARG A 86 27.08 -5.11 -15.77
C ARG A 86 25.98 -4.16 -15.29
N VAL A 87 24.76 -4.27 -15.85
CA VAL A 87 23.58 -3.53 -15.37
C VAL A 87 23.32 -3.83 -13.88
N PHE A 88 23.39 -5.10 -13.49
CA PHE A 88 23.24 -5.50 -12.08
C PHE A 88 24.28 -4.85 -11.17
N HIS A 89 25.58 -4.83 -11.58
CA HIS A 89 26.63 -4.16 -10.80
C HIS A 89 26.44 -2.64 -10.75
N CYS A 90 26.04 -2.00 -11.87
CA CYS A 90 25.69 -0.57 -11.89
C CYS A 90 24.56 -0.25 -10.91
N ALA A 91 23.52 -1.11 -10.91
CA ALA A 91 22.38 -0.94 -10.01
C ALA A 91 22.78 -1.12 -8.54
N LEU A 92 23.67 -2.07 -8.22
CA LEU A 92 24.22 -2.22 -6.87
C LEU A 92 25.00 -0.98 -6.45
N LEU A 93 25.87 -0.45 -7.32
CA LEU A 93 26.62 0.77 -7.04
C LEU A 93 25.67 1.97 -6.81
N TYR A 94 24.64 2.12 -7.65
CA TYR A 94 23.61 3.13 -7.47
C TYR A 94 22.88 2.97 -6.13
N ALA A 95 22.47 1.75 -5.77
CA ALA A 95 21.79 1.48 -4.51
C ALA A 95 22.65 1.77 -3.28
N VAL A 96 23.95 1.47 -3.35
CA VAL A 96 24.92 1.79 -2.28
C VAL A 96 25.10 3.30 -2.14
N ILE A 97 25.29 4.02 -3.24
CA ILE A 97 25.49 5.48 -3.21
C ILE A 97 24.21 6.20 -2.76
N MET A 98 23.09 5.95 -3.43
CA MET A 98 21.83 6.64 -3.13
C MET A 98 21.23 6.18 -1.80
N GLY A 99 21.23 4.87 -1.55
CA GLY A 99 20.78 4.32 -0.27
C GLY A 99 21.64 4.81 0.90
N GLY A 100 22.97 4.89 0.71
CA GLY A 100 23.90 5.44 1.69
C GLY A 100 23.68 6.93 1.94
N ALA A 101 23.55 7.73 0.88
CA ALA A 101 23.29 9.16 1.00
C ALA A 101 21.98 9.46 1.74
N VAL A 102 20.89 8.75 1.38
CA VAL A 102 19.59 8.91 2.03
C VAL A 102 19.61 8.38 3.47
N ALA A 103 20.34 7.30 3.76
CA ALA A 103 20.52 6.80 5.11
C ALA A 103 21.30 7.78 5.99
N LEU A 104 22.35 8.38 5.49
CA LEU A 104 23.09 9.44 6.19
C LEU A 104 22.21 10.67 6.42
N PHE A 105 21.43 11.08 5.41
CA PHE A 105 20.44 12.15 5.59
C PHE A 105 19.40 11.80 6.65
N CYS A 106 18.95 10.52 6.71
CA CYS A 106 18.03 10.07 7.75
C CYS A 106 18.60 10.20 9.17
N VAL A 107 19.90 9.95 9.35
CA VAL A 107 20.58 10.08 10.65
C VAL A 107 20.75 11.54 11.05
N PHE A 108 21.37 12.36 10.17
CA PHE A 108 21.73 13.74 10.48
C PHE A 108 20.60 14.74 10.25
N GLY A 109 19.70 14.46 9.32
CA GLY A 109 18.57 15.30 8.97
C GLY A 109 17.27 14.94 9.69
N ALA A 110 17.28 14.02 10.66
CA ALA A 110 16.08 13.59 11.38
C ALA A 110 15.31 14.77 12.03
N SER A 111 16.03 15.81 12.50
CA SER A 111 15.42 17.01 13.08
C SER A 111 14.65 17.86 12.06
N LEU A 112 14.98 17.79 10.76
CA LEU A 112 14.24 18.48 9.71
C LEU A 112 12.92 17.77 9.35
N LEU A 113 12.89 16.44 9.54
CA LEU A 113 11.73 15.61 9.21
C LEU A 113 10.77 15.41 10.37
N VAL A 114 11.26 15.61 11.61
CA VAL A 114 10.51 15.38 12.84
C VAL A 114 10.46 16.67 13.64
N PRO A 115 9.28 17.34 13.71
CA PRO A 115 9.12 18.58 14.47
C PRO A 115 9.31 18.35 15.98
N ASP A 116 9.55 19.44 16.72
CA ASP A 116 9.96 19.37 18.13
C ASP A 116 8.91 18.73 19.05
N ASN A 117 7.63 18.89 18.75
CA ASN A 117 6.55 18.23 19.50
C ASN A 117 6.47 16.70 19.27
N MET A 118 7.23 16.17 18.33
CA MET A 118 7.43 14.73 18.09
C MET A 118 8.90 14.33 18.24
N ALA A 119 9.74 15.13 18.93
CA ALA A 119 11.19 14.94 19.01
C ALA A 119 11.59 13.51 19.40
N ASN A 120 10.82 12.84 20.25
CA ASN A 120 11.05 11.45 20.65
C ASN A 120 10.94 10.44 19.48
N ALA A 121 10.32 10.80 18.36
CA ALA A 121 10.29 9.96 17.16
C ALA A 121 11.60 10.01 16.35
N ARG A 122 12.51 10.97 16.63
CA ARG A 122 13.79 11.10 15.95
C ARG A 122 14.64 9.84 16.07
N LEU A 123 14.73 9.27 17.27
CA LEU A 123 15.48 8.03 17.52
C LEU A 123 14.91 6.87 16.69
N ALA A 124 13.59 6.71 16.69
CA ALA A 124 12.91 5.68 15.90
C ALA A 124 13.19 5.83 14.40
N LEU A 125 13.21 7.07 13.88
CA LEU A 125 13.56 7.36 12.49
C LEU A 125 15.04 7.07 12.20
N GLN A 126 15.96 7.44 13.10
CA GLN A 126 17.39 7.17 12.96
C GLN A 126 17.69 5.66 12.94
N MET A 127 16.98 4.86 13.74
CA MET A 127 17.08 3.40 13.72
C MET A 127 16.63 2.76 12.40
N LEU A 128 15.86 3.48 11.58
CA LEU A 128 15.48 3.05 10.23
C LEU A 128 16.53 3.39 9.15
N ALA A 129 17.55 4.17 9.45
CA ALA A 129 18.56 4.55 8.46
C ALA A 129 19.31 3.35 7.85
N PRO A 130 19.80 2.35 8.61
CA PRO A 130 20.38 1.14 8.03
C PRO A 130 19.40 0.36 7.15
N THR A 131 18.11 0.42 7.48
CA THR A 131 17.06 -0.23 6.72
C THR A 131 16.90 0.38 5.32
N ILE A 132 17.01 1.71 5.20
CA ILE A 132 16.99 2.41 3.90
C ILE A 132 18.11 1.90 3.01
N PHE A 133 19.32 1.82 3.54
CA PHE A 133 20.50 1.32 2.83
C PHE A 133 20.30 -0.12 2.35
N LEU A 134 19.91 -1.02 3.25
CA LEU A 134 19.69 -2.43 2.94
C LEU A 134 18.54 -2.64 1.95
N SER A 135 17.48 -1.83 2.02
CA SER A 135 16.33 -1.89 1.12
C SER A 135 16.72 -1.59 -0.34
N GLY A 136 17.65 -0.66 -0.57
CA GLY A 136 18.17 -0.38 -1.89
C GLY A 136 18.84 -1.61 -2.51
N ILE A 137 19.71 -2.27 -1.76
CA ILE A 137 20.40 -3.51 -2.18
C ILE A 137 19.39 -4.64 -2.42
N LEU A 138 18.46 -4.85 -1.48
CA LEU A 138 17.38 -5.84 -1.62
C LEU A 138 16.56 -5.61 -2.89
N GLY A 139 16.26 -4.35 -3.21
CA GLY A 139 15.57 -3.94 -4.43
C GLY A 139 16.29 -4.38 -5.70
N VAL A 140 17.62 -4.27 -5.74
CA VAL A 140 18.44 -4.72 -6.89
C VAL A 140 18.34 -6.24 -7.06
N PHE A 141 18.45 -7.04 -5.99
CA PHE A 141 18.31 -8.49 -6.07
C PHE A 141 16.90 -8.91 -6.51
N ARG A 142 15.86 -8.25 -6.00
CA ARG A 142 14.47 -8.48 -6.45
C ARG A 142 14.33 -8.19 -7.93
N GLY A 143 14.84 -7.06 -8.41
CA GLY A 143 14.84 -6.68 -9.82
C GLY A 143 15.61 -7.68 -10.71
N TYR A 144 16.72 -8.21 -10.21
CA TYR A 144 17.50 -9.24 -10.90
C TYR A 144 16.65 -10.50 -11.22
N PHE A 145 16.01 -11.09 -10.22
CA PHE A 145 15.17 -12.28 -10.43
C PHE A 145 13.92 -11.99 -11.26
N GLN A 146 13.34 -10.82 -11.12
CA GLN A 146 12.21 -10.37 -11.96
C GLN A 146 12.62 -10.26 -13.43
N ALA A 147 13.84 -9.80 -13.73
CA ALA A 147 14.37 -9.73 -15.10
C ALA A 147 14.44 -11.11 -15.76
N TYR A 148 14.76 -12.15 -15.00
CA TYR A 148 14.73 -13.55 -15.45
C TYR A 148 13.32 -14.16 -15.46
N ARG A 149 12.27 -13.35 -15.26
CA ARG A 149 10.85 -13.78 -15.15
C ARG A 149 10.61 -14.80 -14.03
N ASN A 150 11.50 -14.88 -13.05
CA ASN A 150 11.35 -15.72 -11.87
C ASN A 150 10.89 -14.86 -10.68
N MET A 151 9.58 -14.84 -10.44
CA MET A 151 8.97 -14.04 -9.37
C MET A 151 9.02 -14.76 -8.00
N MET A 152 9.29 -16.05 -7.95
CA MET A 152 9.27 -16.86 -6.71
C MET A 152 10.21 -16.29 -5.62
N PRO A 153 11.51 -16.02 -5.88
CA PRO A 153 12.39 -15.50 -4.85
C PRO A 153 11.89 -14.15 -4.27
N THR A 154 11.42 -13.25 -5.14
CA THR A 154 10.86 -11.97 -4.73
C THR A 154 9.65 -12.16 -3.80
N SER A 155 8.74 -13.07 -4.16
CA SER A 155 7.54 -13.37 -3.38
C SER A 155 7.86 -13.92 -2.00
N PHE A 156 8.75 -14.92 -1.92
CA PHE A 156 9.18 -15.48 -0.64
C PHE A 156 9.93 -14.45 0.21
N SER A 157 10.78 -13.62 -0.40
CA SER A 157 11.49 -12.57 0.33
C SER A 157 10.53 -11.56 1.00
N GLN A 158 9.38 -11.24 0.37
CA GLN A 158 8.37 -10.35 0.94
C GLN A 158 7.67 -10.98 2.15
N ILE A 159 7.35 -12.26 2.08
CA ILE A 159 6.71 -12.98 3.19
C ILE A 159 7.69 -13.09 4.38
N ILE A 160 8.94 -13.49 4.12
CA ILE A 160 10.00 -13.58 5.13
C ILE A 160 10.19 -12.22 5.80
N GLU A 161 10.30 -11.15 5.00
CA GLU A 161 10.42 -9.79 5.50
C GLU A 161 9.32 -9.47 6.52
N GLN A 162 8.05 -9.70 6.18
CA GLN A 162 6.93 -9.35 7.07
C GLN A 162 6.84 -10.22 8.32
N ILE A 163 7.23 -11.50 8.25
CA ILE A 163 7.29 -12.36 9.42
C ILE A 163 8.35 -11.84 10.40
N PHE A 164 9.54 -11.51 9.90
CA PHE A 164 10.61 -10.96 10.75
C PHE A 164 10.28 -9.56 11.27
N VAL A 165 9.66 -8.69 10.44
CA VAL A 165 9.14 -7.40 10.91
C VAL A 165 8.22 -7.60 12.11
N ALA A 166 7.21 -8.45 11.97
CA ALA A 166 6.20 -8.67 13.00
C ALA A 166 6.82 -9.23 14.30
N THR A 167 7.61 -10.29 14.20
CA THR A 167 8.19 -10.98 15.36
C THR A 167 9.22 -10.13 16.09
N VAL A 168 10.12 -9.48 15.33
CA VAL A 168 11.20 -8.67 15.93
C VAL A 168 10.66 -7.34 16.45
N ALA A 169 9.70 -6.70 15.76
CA ALA A 169 9.10 -5.46 16.25
C ALA A 169 8.41 -5.67 17.61
N LEU A 170 7.64 -6.75 17.76
CA LEU A 170 6.99 -7.09 19.02
C LEU A 170 8.00 -7.43 20.11
N GLY A 171 8.98 -8.27 19.81
CA GLY A 171 10.01 -8.68 20.78
C GLY A 171 10.89 -7.53 21.24
N MET A 172 11.42 -6.74 20.29
CA MET A 172 12.32 -5.63 20.59
C MET A 172 11.62 -4.45 21.26
N SER A 173 10.37 -4.14 20.87
CA SER A 173 9.62 -3.09 21.57
C SER A 173 9.38 -3.44 23.04
N GLY A 174 8.91 -4.67 23.32
CA GLY A 174 8.70 -5.13 24.69
C GLY A 174 10.01 -5.19 25.51
N TYR A 175 11.10 -5.63 24.88
CA TYR A 175 12.42 -5.68 25.50
C TYR A 175 12.95 -4.28 25.86
N MET A 176 12.84 -3.32 24.94
CA MET A 176 13.28 -1.95 25.17
C MET A 176 12.46 -1.25 26.26
N ILE A 177 11.14 -1.45 26.27
CA ILE A 177 10.27 -0.94 27.35
C ILE A 177 10.69 -1.52 28.71
N LYS A 178 10.97 -2.82 28.76
CA LYS A 178 11.37 -3.50 30.02
C LYS A 178 12.72 -3.01 30.56
N ILE A 179 13.72 -2.80 29.70
CA ILE A 179 15.04 -2.30 30.11
C ILE A 179 14.98 -0.88 30.66
N HIS A 180 14.12 -0.03 30.07
CA HIS A 180 13.98 1.36 30.49
C HIS A 180 12.86 1.54 31.53
N ALA A 181 12.27 0.45 32.03
CA ALA A 181 11.25 0.50 33.07
C ALA A 181 11.81 1.21 34.32
N GLY A 182 11.09 2.21 34.82
CA GLY A 182 11.54 3.03 35.96
C GLY A 182 12.29 4.31 35.57
N GLN A 183 12.55 4.55 34.29
CA GLN A 183 13.02 5.84 33.81
C GLN A 183 11.83 6.77 33.50
N GLU A 184 12.11 8.02 33.09
CA GLU A 184 11.08 8.97 32.66
C GLU A 184 10.22 8.37 31.54
N GLU A 185 8.94 8.62 31.58
CA GLU A 185 7.98 8.09 30.62
C GLU A 185 8.36 8.42 29.16
N ALA A 186 8.88 9.63 28.92
CA ALA A 186 9.37 10.06 27.62
C ALA A 186 10.51 9.18 27.08
N VAL A 187 11.41 8.66 27.96
CA VAL A 187 12.48 7.75 27.60
C VAL A 187 11.94 6.38 27.24
N ILE A 188 11.00 5.87 28.04
CA ILE A 188 10.33 4.58 27.77
C ILE A 188 9.63 4.61 26.42
N GLN A 189 8.88 5.68 26.15
CA GLN A 189 8.16 5.88 24.89
C GLN A 189 9.11 5.93 23.69
N ARG A 190 10.19 6.69 23.80
CA ARG A 190 11.21 6.85 22.75
C ARG A 190 11.87 5.51 22.40
N TRP A 191 12.30 4.74 23.41
CA TRP A 191 12.95 3.45 23.20
C TRP A 191 11.97 2.36 22.78
N GLY A 192 10.73 2.40 23.26
CA GLY A 192 9.67 1.51 22.79
C GLY A 192 9.43 1.66 21.28
N ALA A 193 9.27 2.90 20.81
CA ALA A 193 9.11 3.20 19.39
C ALA A 193 10.34 2.81 18.57
N ALA A 194 11.56 3.08 19.06
CA ALA A 194 12.81 2.69 18.41
C ALA A 194 12.93 1.16 18.32
N GLY A 195 12.56 0.43 19.37
CA GLY A 195 12.54 -1.04 19.37
C GLY A 195 11.62 -1.61 18.29
N ALA A 196 10.44 -1.02 18.11
CA ALA A 196 9.52 -1.42 17.06
C ALA A 196 10.10 -1.18 15.65
N THR A 197 10.85 -0.09 15.44
CA THR A 197 11.48 0.20 14.14
C THR A 197 12.66 -0.72 13.82
N ILE A 198 13.37 -1.25 14.82
CA ILE A 198 14.39 -2.30 14.64
C ILE A 198 13.80 -3.53 13.94
N GLY A 199 12.53 -3.86 14.23
CA GLY A 199 11.82 -4.93 13.54
C GLY A 199 11.77 -4.74 12.02
N THR A 200 11.54 -3.52 11.54
CA THR A 200 11.56 -3.21 10.11
C THR A 200 12.94 -3.50 9.50
N GLY A 201 14.02 -3.11 10.19
CA GLY A 201 15.38 -3.39 9.76
C GLY A 201 15.70 -4.88 9.72
N ALA A 202 15.32 -5.62 10.76
CA ALA A 202 15.50 -7.07 10.83
C ALA A 202 14.77 -7.81 9.71
N GLY A 203 13.56 -7.38 9.37
CA GLY A 203 12.79 -7.93 8.24
C GLY A 203 13.50 -7.75 6.91
N VAL A 204 13.96 -6.53 6.61
CA VAL A 204 14.71 -6.23 5.39
C VAL A 204 16.02 -7.01 5.34
N LEU A 205 16.75 -7.10 6.45
CA LEU A 205 17.99 -7.87 6.55
C LEU A 205 17.73 -9.37 6.27
N ALA A 206 16.71 -9.96 6.90
CA ALA A 206 16.34 -11.36 6.67
C ALA A 206 15.97 -11.63 5.19
N ALA A 207 15.19 -10.72 4.59
CA ALA A 207 14.85 -10.81 3.17
C ALA A 207 16.09 -10.69 2.27
N LEU A 208 17.03 -9.79 2.59
CA LEU A 208 18.28 -9.63 1.86
C LEU A 208 19.16 -10.88 1.96
N LEU A 209 19.33 -11.43 3.16
CA LEU A 209 20.10 -12.66 3.38
C LEU A 209 19.49 -13.83 2.58
N PHE A 210 18.17 -13.96 2.59
CA PHE A 210 17.47 -14.95 1.76
C PHE A 210 17.75 -14.74 0.25
N MET A 211 17.69 -13.50 -0.24
CA MET A 211 17.94 -13.20 -1.65
C MET A 211 19.41 -13.46 -2.04
N LEU A 212 20.35 -13.14 -1.16
CA LEU A 212 21.78 -13.46 -1.33
C LEU A 212 22.01 -14.97 -1.39
N TRP A 213 21.36 -15.73 -0.51
CA TRP A 213 21.42 -17.19 -0.52
C TRP A 213 20.89 -17.76 -1.84
N VAL A 214 19.71 -17.32 -2.30
CA VAL A 214 19.14 -17.76 -3.59
C VAL A 214 20.04 -17.36 -4.77
N TYR A 215 20.64 -16.16 -4.73
CA TYR A 215 21.60 -15.72 -5.75
C TYR A 215 22.84 -16.63 -5.75
N GLY A 216 23.37 -16.99 -4.59
CA GLY A 216 24.48 -17.93 -4.43
C GLY A 216 24.19 -19.31 -5.05
N LEU A 217 23.00 -19.85 -4.81
CA LEU A 217 22.57 -21.13 -5.40
C LEU A 217 22.54 -21.08 -6.94
N ASN A 218 22.22 -19.92 -7.53
CA ASN A 218 22.16 -19.72 -8.97
C ASN A 218 23.52 -19.34 -9.60
N LYS A 219 24.59 -19.16 -8.82
CA LYS A 219 25.91 -18.68 -9.28
C LYS A 219 26.51 -19.53 -10.40
N LYS A 220 26.37 -20.86 -10.34
CA LYS A 220 26.86 -21.78 -11.38
C LYS A 220 26.13 -21.55 -12.71
N ARG A 221 24.82 -21.38 -12.69
CA ARG A 221 24.00 -21.06 -13.86
C ARG A 221 24.39 -19.72 -14.47
N ILE A 222 24.49 -18.68 -13.63
CA ILE A 222 24.87 -17.33 -14.04
C ILE A 222 26.24 -17.34 -14.74
N ARG A 223 27.24 -17.98 -14.14
CA ARG A 223 28.58 -18.10 -14.76
C ARG A 223 28.54 -18.80 -16.10
N ARG A 224 27.73 -19.87 -16.24
CA ARG A 224 27.58 -20.60 -17.51
C ARG A 224 26.92 -19.74 -18.59
N GLU A 225 25.91 -18.95 -18.26
CA GLU A 225 25.27 -18.03 -19.19
C GLU A 225 26.24 -16.94 -19.66
N ILE A 226 27.02 -16.35 -18.73
CA ILE A 226 28.05 -15.34 -19.04
C ILE A 226 29.17 -15.94 -19.93
N SER A 227 29.64 -17.16 -19.66
CA SER A 227 30.72 -17.79 -20.46
C SER A 227 30.27 -18.12 -21.88
N ARG A 228 29.00 -18.37 -22.11
CA ARG A 228 28.42 -18.67 -23.44
C ARG A 228 28.03 -17.42 -24.23
N ASP A 229 28.13 -16.24 -23.61
CA ASP A 229 27.78 -14.98 -24.24
C ASP A 229 28.85 -14.56 -25.26
N ARG A 230 28.44 -14.51 -26.54
CA ARG A 230 29.26 -14.02 -27.67
C ARG A 230 28.68 -12.76 -28.32
N VAL A 231 27.55 -12.24 -27.80
CA VAL A 231 26.74 -11.17 -28.43
C VAL A 231 26.87 -9.82 -27.67
N SER A 232 27.36 -9.84 -26.44
CA SER A 232 27.51 -8.63 -25.63
C SER A 232 28.48 -7.64 -26.28
N THR A 233 28.06 -6.37 -26.32
CA THR A 233 28.84 -5.26 -26.90
C THR A 233 29.78 -4.61 -25.89
N ASN A 234 29.85 -5.12 -24.67
CA ASN A 234 30.66 -4.57 -23.57
C ASN A 234 30.39 -3.07 -23.31
N GLU A 235 29.09 -2.71 -23.25
CA GLU A 235 28.67 -1.33 -22.99
C GLU A 235 29.38 -0.73 -21.77
N SER A 236 29.76 0.54 -21.87
CA SER A 236 30.44 1.23 -20.80
C SER A 236 29.53 1.36 -19.56
N TYR A 237 30.11 1.19 -18.37
CA TYR A 237 29.40 1.39 -17.09
C TYR A 237 28.72 2.77 -17.01
N ARG A 238 29.32 3.83 -17.59
CA ARG A 238 28.75 5.18 -17.63
C ARG A 238 27.44 5.23 -18.43
N VAL A 239 27.37 4.55 -19.57
CA VAL A 239 26.17 4.47 -20.42
C VAL A 239 25.07 3.68 -19.71
N LEU A 240 25.41 2.55 -19.11
CA LEU A 240 24.46 1.72 -18.36
C LEU A 240 23.90 2.45 -17.13
N MET A 241 24.76 3.14 -16.37
CA MET A 241 24.34 3.96 -15.23
C MET A 241 23.39 5.08 -15.67
N LYS A 242 23.72 5.80 -16.74
CA LYS A 242 22.85 6.83 -17.30
C LYS A 242 21.48 6.27 -17.68
N SER A 243 21.43 5.10 -18.31
CA SER A 243 20.18 4.43 -18.67
C SER A 243 19.35 4.06 -17.45
N ILE A 244 19.98 3.55 -16.39
CA ILE A 244 19.30 3.21 -15.13
C ILE A 244 18.73 4.48 -14.50
N VAL A 245 19.51 5.53 -14.35
CA VAL A 245 19.11 6.79 -13.71
C VAL A 245 17.96 7.45 -14.50
N LEU A 246 18.03 7.47 -15.83
CA LEU A 246 16.96 8.03 -16.67
C LEU A 246 15.62 7.30 -16.54
N ILE A 247 15.64 6.00 -16.20
CA ILE A 247 14.42 5.22 -15.93
C ILE A 247 13.95 5.44 -14.49
N ILE A 248 14.87 5.46 -13.54
CA ILE A 248 14.56 5.58 -12.10
C ILE A 248 13.96 6.95 -11.78
N MET A 249 14.54 8.05 -12.26
CA MET A 249 14.15 9.41 -11.87
C MET A 249 12.67 9.73 -12.11
N PRO A 250 12.09 9.49 -13.30
CA PRO A 250 10.66 9.75 -13.51
C PRO A 250 9.75 8.89 -12.62
N ILE A 251 10.16 7.64 -12.32
CA ILE A 251 9.38 6.74 -11.46
C ILE A 251 9.41 7.24 -10.01
N ILE A 252 10.60 7.65 -9.51
CA ILE A 252 10.71 8.24 -8.17
C ILE A 252 9.84 9.49 -8.06
N PHE A 253 9.95 10.42 -9.01
CA PHE A 253 9.16 11.66 -9.00
C PHE A 253 7.65 11.39 -8.97
N SER A 254 7.18 10.48 -9.80
CA SER A 254 5.77 10.10 -9.80
C SER A 254 5.36 9.47 -8.48
N ALA A 255 6.12 8.49 -7.98
CA ALA A 255 5.83 7.81 -6.73
C ALA A 255 5.86 8.77 -5.52
N PHE A 256 6.83 9.69 -5.50
CA PHE A 256 6.94 10.71 -4.46
C PHE A 256 5.68 11.59 -4.41
N ILE A 257 5.28 12.18 -5.54
CA ILE A 257 4.10 13.07 -5.58
C ILE A 257 2.82 12.34 -5.15
N TYR A 258 2.66 11.06 -5.53
CA TYR A 258 1.49 10.28 -5.14
C TYR A 258 1.42 9.93 -3.65
N ASN A 259 2.57 9.83 -2.98
CA ASN A 259 2.63 9.26 -1.64
C ASN A 259 3.08 10.26 -0.57
N VAL A 260 3.57 11.42 -0.97
CA VAL A 260 4.05 12.46 -0.03
C VAL A 260 2.92 13.04 0.84
N ASN A 261 1.67 12.97 0.37
CA ASN A 261 0.50 13.49 1.07
C ASN A 261 0.42 13.01 2.54
N GLY A 262 0.59 11.70 2.79
CA GLY A 262 0.53 11.16 4.15
C GLY A 262 1.58 11.74 5.10
N PHE A 263 2.80 11.99 4.61
CA PHE A 263 3.85 12.62 5.40
C PHE A 263 3.58 14.11 5.62
N VAL A 264 3.20 14.83 4.55
CA VAL A 264 2.88 16.26 4.62
C VAL A 264 1.76 16.51 5.62
N ASN A 265 0.70 15.71 5.57
CA ASN A 265 -0.42 15.80 6.52
C ASN A 265 0.03 15.53 7.97
N SER A 266 0.89 14.55 8.18
CA SER A 266 1.48 14.27 9.49
C SER A 266 2.30 15.45 10.00
N TYR A 267 3.14 16.03 9.13
CA TYR A 267 4.00 17.16 9.48
C TYR A 267 3.20 18.42 9.79
N ILE A 268 2.20 18.75 8.97
CA ILE A 268 1.32 19.91 9.20
C ILE A 268 0.50 19.74 10.48
N TYR A 269 -0.10 18.54 10.69
CA TYR A 269 -0.87 18.26 11.90
C TYR A 269 -0.06 18.52 13.15
N THR A 270 1.10 17.91 13.25
CA THR A 270 1.95 18.02 14.43
C THR A 270 2.56 19.42 14.55
N GLY A 271 3.03 20.01 13.44
CA GLY A 271 3.66 21.33 13.44
C GLY A 271 2.68 22.46 13.81
N VAL A 272 1.55 22.56 13.12
CA VAL A 272 0.59 23.65 13.32
C VAL A 272 -0.07 23.57 14.71
N LEU A 273 -0.51 22.39 15.14
CA LEU A 273 -1.14 22.26 16.46
C LEU A 273 -0.12 22.41 17.60
N GLY A 274 1.13 22.01 17.40
CA GLY A 274 2.21 22.28 18.34
C GLY A 274 2.49 23.77 18.47
N PHE A 275 2.52 24.50 17.34
CA PHE A 275 2.66 25.97 17.34
C PHE A 275 1.49 26.68 18.06
N ARG A 276 0.27 26.13 17.96
CA ARG A 276 -0.91 26.62 18.71
C ARG A 276 -0.88 26.26 20.20
N GLY A 277 0.19 25.66 20.71
CA GLY A 277 0.35 25.32 22.12
C GLY A 277 -0.53 24.18 22.63
N LYS A 278 -1.00 23.30 21.73
CA LYS A 278 -1.75 22.10 22.15
C LYS A 278 -0.79 21.12 22.87
N GLU A 279 -1.29 20.48 23.92
CA GLU A 279 -0.50 19.56 24.73
C GLU A 279 0.06 18.38 23.91
N GLN A 280 1.35 18.11 24.09
CA GLN A 280 2.08 17.09 23.31
C GLN A 280 1.49 15.68 23.49
N THR A 281 1.11 15.31 24.69
CA THR A 281 0.50 14.02 25.04
C THR A 281 -0.82 13.82 24.30
N MET A 282 -1.66 14.87 24.24
CA MET A 282 -2.90 14.88 23.49
C MET A 282 -2.66 14.73 21.99
N LEU A 283 -1.70 15.47 21.42
CA LEU A 283 -1.37 15.39 19.99
C LEU A 283 -0.90 13.98 19.60
N GLN A 284 -0.05 13.38 20.41
CA GLN A 284 0.46 12.03 20.18
C GLN A 284 -0.65 10.98 20.29
N SER A 285 -1.50 11.07 21.32
CA SER A 285 -2.61 10.14 21.47
C SER A 285 -3.59 10.20 20.28
N LEU A 286 -3.97 11.40 19.84
CA LEU A 286 -4.83 11.56 18.66
C LEU A 286 -4.14 11.10 17.36
N TYR A 287 -2.84 11.27 17.25
CA TYR A 287 -2.09 10.79 16.10
C TYR A 287 -2.00 9.25 16.06
N ALA A 288 -1.94 8.58 17.22
CA ALA A 288 -2.08 7.12 17.30
C ALA A 288 -3.44 6.64 16.76
N GLU A 289 -4.52 7.32 17.16
CA GLU A 289 -5.88 7.04 16.66
C GLU A 289 -5.98 7.17 15.13
N TYR A 290 -5.32 8.19 14.56
CA TYR A 290 -5.17 8.31 13.11
C TYR A 290 -4.40 7.12 12.50
N GLY A 291 -3.37 6.63 13.16
CA GLY A 291 -2.62 5.43 12.77
C GLY A 291 -3.50 4.17 12.76
N TYR A 292 -4.39 4.00 13.74
CA TYR A 292 -5.37 2.91 13.79
C TYR A 292 -6.36 3.01 12.64
N PHE A 293 -6.94 4.19 12.43
CA PHE A 293 -7.81 4.49 11.30
C PHE A 293 -7.15 4.15 9.95
N MET A 294 -5.93 4.63 9.70
CA MET A 294 -5.20 4.36 8.46
C MET A 294 -4.94 2.87 8.26
N THR A 295 -4.64 2.13 9.32
CA THR A 295 -4.42 0.69 9.25
C THR A 295 -5.69 -0.04 8.80
N LEU A 296 -6.85 0.32 9.35
CA LEU A 296 -8.14 -0.30 9.02
C LEU A 296 -8.60 0.04 7.58
N ILE A 297 -8.45 1.27 7.14
CA ILE A 297 -8.80 1.70 5.76
C ILE A 297 -7.92 1.00 4.71
N ASN A 298 -6.65 0.76 5.00
CA ASN A 298 -5.73 0.15 4.06
C ASN A 298 -6.05 -1.32 3.75
N ILE A 299 -6.80 -2.03 4.60
CA ILE A 299 -7.22 -3.41 4.33
C ILE A 299 -8.09 -3.51 3.07
N PRO A 300 -9.27 -2.88 3.01
CA PRO A 300 -10.12 -2.95 1.82
C PRO A 300 -9.47 -2.28 0.60
N LEU A 301 -8.72 -1.19 0.77
CA LEU A 301 -8.00 -0.54 -0.33
C LEU A 301 -7.00 -1.49 -1.01
N THR A 302 -6.28 -2.30 -0.23
CA THR A 302 -5.35 -3.29 -0.77
C THR A 302 -6.08 -4.35 -1.60
N LEU A 303 -7.19 -4.87 -1.09
CA LEU A 303 -8.02 -5.84 -1.81
C LEU A 303 -8.60 -5.24 -3.10
N ALA A 304 -9.14 -4.03 -3.03
CA ALA A 304 -9.74 -3.35 -4.18
C ALA A 304 -8.72 -2.99 -5.28
N SER A 305 -7.45 -2.76 -4.92
CA SER A 305 -6.40 -2.39 -5.87
C SER A 305 -5.82 -3.58 -6.66
N THR A 306 -6.16 -4.82 -6.31
CA THR A 306 -5.63 -6.02 -7.00
C THR A 306 -6.17 -6.16 -8.42
N ALA A 307 -7.47 -5.94 -8.63
CA ALA A 307 -8.09 -6.04 -9.94
C ALA A 307 -7.57 -4.99 -10.94
N PRO A 308 -7.51 -3.68 -10.61
CA PRO A 308 -6.89 -2.69 -11.47
C PRO A 308 -5.46 -3.05 -11.89
N THR A 309 -4.63 -3.44 -10.94
CA THR A 309 -3.22 -3.75 -11.21
C THR A 309 -3.05 -4.89 -12.21
N SER A 310 -3.90 -5.92 -12.16
CA SER A 310 -3.84 -7.06 -13.08
C SER A 310 -4.31 -6.72 -14.49
N MET A 311 -5.16 -5.71 -14.67
CA MET A 311 -5.78 -5.38 -15.96
C MET A 311 -5.05 -4.28 -16.73
N ILE A 312 -4.15 -3.52 -16.11
CA ILE A 312 -3.39 -2.45 -16.77
C ILE A 312 -2.65 -2.96 -18.03
N PRO A 313 -1.94 -4.11 -18.03
CA PRO A 313 -1.27 -4.61 -19.23
C PRO A 313 -2.23 -4.90 -20.39
N GLU A 314 -3.43 -5.46 -20.11
CA GLU A 314 -4.44 -5.74 -21.13
C GLU A 314 -5.01 -4.44 -21.72
N VAL A 315 -5.31 -3.45 -20.88
CA VAL A 315 -5.74 -2.12 -21.32
C VAL A 315 -4.69 -1.46 -22.21
N SER A 316 -3.41 -1.53 -21.80
CA SER A 316 -2.29 -0.97 -22.57
C SER A 316 -2.17 -1.65 -23.94
N ALA A 317 -2.32 -2.97 -24.01
CA ALA A 317 -2.22 -3.73 -25.25
C ALA A 317 -3.35 -3.36 -26.23
N HIS A 318 -4.61 -3.30 -25.75
CA HIS A 318 -5.75 -2.89 -26.59
C HIS A 318 -5.65 -1.42 -27.02
N TYR A 319 -5.17 -0.54 -26.16
CA TYR A 319 -4.94 0.86 -26.51
C TYR A 319 -3.89 1.02 -27.61
N ALA A 320 -2.78 0.29 -27.52
CA ALA A 320 -1.74 0.27 -28.56
C ALA A 320 -2.27 -0.22 -29.93
N GLN A 321 -3.23 -1.16 -29.91
CA GLN A 321 -3.93 -1.66 -31.10
C GLN A 321 -5.04 -0.72 -31.60
N LYS A 322 -5.24 0.46 -30.96
CA LYS A 322 -6.32 1.42 -31.20
C LYS A 322 -7.74 0.86 -30.96
N ASP A 323 -7.86 -0.28 -30.28
CA ASP A 323 -9.14 -0.88 -29.90
C ASP A 323 -9.61 -0.29 -28.55
N ILE A 324 -10.08 0.97 -28.64
CA ILE A 324 -10.55 1.73 -27.46
C ILE A 324 -11.77 1.07 -26.82
N ARG A 325 -12.61 0.37 -27.61
CA ARG A 325 -13.79 -0.31 -27.08
C ARG A 325 -13.41 -1.42 -26.13
N LYS A 326 -12.54 -2.35 -26.57
CA LYS A 326 -12.08 -3.46 -25.70
C LYS A 326 -11.28 -2.95 -24.51
N ALA A 327 -10.45 -1.91 -24.69
CA ALA A 327 -9.78 -1.27 -23.58
C ALA A 327 -10.77 -0.77 -22.52
N ASN A 328 -11.87 -0.08 -22.93
CA ASN A 328 -12.91 0.40 -22.02
C ASN A 328 -13.69 -0.74 -21.35
N GLU A 329 -13.96 -1.85 -22.05
CA GLU A 329 -14.59 -3.05 -21.46
C GLU A 329 -13.72 -3.63 -20.30
N LYS A 330 -12.39 -3.66 -20.49
CA LYS A 330 -11.47 -4.10 -19.42
C LYS A 330 -11.44 -3.11 -18.25
N ILE A 331 -11.45 -1.81 -18.52
CA ILE A 331 -11.53 -0.78 -17.48
C ILE A 331 -12.83 -0.92 -16.68
N ASN A 332 -13.97 -1.10 -17.36
CA ASN A 332 -15.27 -1.29 -16.71
C ASN A 332 -15.27 -2.51 -15.78
N ARG A 333 -14.66 -3.61 -16.22
CA ARG A 333 -14.54 -4.82 -15.40
C ARG A 333 -13.67 -4.60 -14.16
N ALA A 334 -12.53 -3.88 -14.30
CA ALA A 334 -11.70 -3.51 -13.16
C ALA A 334 -12.43 -2.61 -12.18
N ALA A 335 -13.13 -1.59 -12.69
CA ALA A 335 -13.91 -0.66 -11.89
C ALA A 335 -15.02 -1.41 -11.13
N TRP A 336 -15.73 -2.29 -11.81
CA TRP A 336 -16.77 -3.11 -11.22
C TRP A 336 -16.25 -3.98 -10.06
N VAL A 337 -15.16 -4.75 -10.27
CA VAL A 337 -14.57 -5.59 -9.20
C VAL A 337 -14.07 -4.74 -8.03
N SER A 338 -13.42 -3.62 -8.31
CA SER A 338 -12.91 -2.72 -7.26
C SER A 338 -14.06 -2.13 -6.43
N MET A 339 -15.13 -1.65 -7.07
CA MET A 339 -16.27 -1.03 -6.37
C MET A 339 -17.15 -2.06 -5.66
N LEU A 340 -17.24 -3.29 -6.19
CA LEU A 340 -17.90 -4.41 -5.54
C LEU A 340 -17.31 -4.73 -4.15
N ILE A 341 -16.03 -4.43 -3.95
CA ILE A 341 -15.31 -4.59 -2.67
C ILE A 341 -15.34 -3.28 -1.87
N SER A 342 -15.04 -2.14 -2.51
CA SER A 342 -14.83 -0.87 -1.83
C SER A 342 -16.10 -0.31 -1.20
N ILE A 343 -17.23 -0.40 -1.89
CA ILE A 343 -18.50 0.20 -1.40
C ILE A 343 -19.02 -0.52 -0.16
N PRO A 344 -19.20 -1.86 -0.16
CA PRO A 344 -19.66 -2.56 1.05
C PRO A 344 -18.63 -2.49 2.18
N ALA A 345 -17.32 -2.49 1.87
CA ALA A 345 -16.29 -2.34 2.89
C ALA A 345 -16.34 -0.97 3.56
N ALA A 346 -16.57 0.11 2.80
CA ALA A 346 -16.74 1.45 3.35
C ALA A 346 -17.98 1.52 4.26
N ALA A 347 -19.12 1.00 3.81
CA ALA A 347 -20.35 0.98 4.59
C ALA A 347 -20.21 0.12 5.87
N GLY A 348 -19.64 -1.08 5.76
CA GLY A 348 -19.41 -1.99 6.88
C GLY A 348 -18.44 -1.40 7.93
N LEU A 349 -17.33 -0.82 7.49
CA LEU A 349 -16.37 -0.16 8.38
C LEU A 349 -16.97 1.08 9.05
N ALA A 350 -17.84 1.83 8.38
CA ALA A 350 -18.52 2.97 8.99
C ALA A 350 -19.48 2.54 10.09
N VAL A 351 -20.35 1.53 9.82
CA VAL A 351 -21.37 1.06 10.78
C VAL A 351 -20.77 0.31 11.96
N LEU A 352 -19.79 -0.56 11.70
CA LEU A 352 -19.11 -1.34 12.74
C LEU A 352 -17.79 -0.70 13.22
N SER A 353 -17.62 0.61 13.00
CA SER A 353 -16.37 1.33 13.27
C SER A 353 -15.88 1.18 14.71
N GLY A 354 -16.74 1.43 15.69
CA GLY A 354 -16.41 1.31 17.12
C GLY A 354 -16.05 -0.13 17.52
N PRO A 355 -16.90 -1.12 17.26
CA PRO A 355 -16.63 -2.53 17.51
C PRO A 355 -15.33 -3.05 16.90
N ILE A 356 -15.11 -2.76 15.61
CA ILE A 356 -13.90 -3.20 14.89
C ILE A 356 -12.65 -2.55 15.49
N THR A 357 -12.71 -1.24 15.75
CA THR A 357 -11.56 -0.52 16.31
C THR A 357 -11.18 -1.05 17.68
N ARG A 358 -12.16 -1.28 18.57
CA ARG A 358 -11.90 -1.85 19.91
C ARG A 358 -11.39 -3.27 19.88
N LEU A 359 -11.83 -4.08 18.90
CA LEU A 359 -11.35 -5.45 18.76
C LEU A 359 -9.88 -5.49 18.31
N ILE A 360 -9.54 -4.67 17.31
CA ILE A 360 -8.22 -4.70 16.69
C ILE A 360 -7.22 -3.86 17.50
N PHE A 361 -7.66 -2.73 18.06
CA PHE A 361 -6.83 -1.82 18.85
C PHE A 361 -7.44 -1.60 20.24
N PRO A 362 -7.16 -2.50 21.21
CA PRO A 362 -7.73 -2.39 22.57
C PRO A 362 -7.36 -1.09 23.31
N VAL A 363 -6.25 -0.46 22.93
CA VAL A 363 -5.75 0.82 23.51
C VAL A 363 -6.45 2.07 22.96
N THR A 364 -7.42 1.92 22.05
CA THR A 364 -8.13 3.06 21.45
C THR A 364 -8.96 3.82 22.47
N ASN A 365 -8.98 5.15 22.36
CA ASN A 365 -9.92 6.02 23.07
C ASN A 365 -11.24 6.23 22.31
N GLY A 366 -11.42 5.55 21.18
CA GLY A 366 -12.63 5.58 20.36
C GLY A 366 -12.64 6.66 19.26
N VAL A 367 -11.65 7.53 19.18
CA VAL A 367 -11.56 8.55 18.11
C VAL A 367 -11.35 7.87 16.75
N ALA A 368 -10.55 6.82 16.66
CA ALA A 368 -10.36 6.07 15.41
C ALA A 368 -11.66 5.55 14.82
N GLY A 369 -12.61 5.11 15.64
CA GLY A 369 -13.95 4.74 15.18
C GLY A 369 -14.70 5.90 14.54
N LYS A 370 -14.63 7.10 15.13
CA LYS A 370 -15.24 8.31 14.56
C LYS A 370 -14.55 8.75 13.26
N LEU A 371 -13.21 8.62 13.19
CA LEU A 371 -12.44 8.87 11.97
C LEU A 371 -12.82 7.88 10.86
N LEU A 372 -13.13 6.62 11.20
CA LEU A 372 -13.60 5.63 10.24
C LEU A 372 -14.96 5.99 9.65
N ILE A 373 -15.90 6.50 10.45
CA ILE A 373 -17.20 6.97 9.96
C ILE A 373 -17.00 8.08 8.93
N LEU A 374 -16.17 9.07 9.26
CA LEU A 374 -15.88 10.22 8.37
C LEU A 374 -15.09 9.79 7.13
N GLY A 375 -14.05 9.00 7.33
CA GLY A 375 -13.05 8.69 6.31
C GLY A 375 -13.35 7.46 5.45
N ALA A 376 -14.37 6.66 5.76
CA ALA A 376 -14.70 5.44 4.99
C ALA A 376 -14.95 5.73 3.49
N ILE A 377 -15.47 6.90 3.15
CA ILE A 377 -15.68 7.35 1.76
C ILE A 377 -14.36 7.35 0.95
N THR A 378 -13.22 7.55 1.60
CA THR A 378 -11.92 7.56 0.93
C THR A 378 -11.56 6.19 0.34
N ILE A 379 -12.14 5.11 0.85
CA ILE A 379 -11.97 3.75 0.29
C ILE A 379 -12.52 3.71 -1.15
N ILE A 380 -13.70 4.27 -1.36
CA ILE A 380 -14.37 4.32 -2.67
C ILE A 380 -13.60 5.25 -3.60
N LEU A 381 -13.27 6.45 -3.12
CA LEU A 381 -12.58 7.47 -3.91
C LEU A 381 -11.17 7.01 -4.32
N ASN A 382 -10.39 6.48 -3.39
CA ASN A 382 -9.04 5.96 -3.69
C ASN A 382 -9.09 4.71 -4.57
N GLY A 383 -10.08 3.83 -4.39
CA GLY A 383 -10.32 2.69 -5.29
C GLY A 383 -10.51 3.14 -6.74
N ASN A 384 -11.36 4.14 -6.97
CA ASN A 384 -11.60 4.73 -8.29
C ASN A 384 -10.36 5.46 -8.85
N SER A 385 -9.68 6.24 -8.01
CA SER A 385 -8.47 6.97 -8.38
C SER A 385 -7.33 6.02 -8.78
N ASN A 386 -7.15 4.90 -8.08
CA ASN A 386 -6.14 3.88 -8.40
C ASN A 386 -6.35 3.27 -9.79
N ILE A 387 -7.61 3.03 -10.19
CA ILE A 387 -7.93 2.53 -11.53
C ILE A 387 -7.53 3.56 -12.58
N SER A 388 -7.99 4.79 -12.42
CA SER A 388 -7.74 5.88 -13.37
C SER A 388 -6.23 6.18 -13.49
N ASN A 389 -5.51 6.20 -12.38
CA ASN A 389 -4.04 6.36 -12.34
C ASN A 389 -3.36 5.23 -13.13
N GLY A 390 -3.74 3.98 -12.87
CA GLY A 390 -3.17 2.82 -13.55
C GLY A 390 -3.42 2.85 -15.06
N VAL A 391 -4.63 3.19 -15.47
CA VAL A 391 -4.98 3.30 -16.90
C VAL A 391 -4.18 4.42 -17.58
N LEU A 392 -4.14 5.62 -17.01
CA LEU A 392 -3.41 6.75 -17.58
C LEU A 392 -1.89 6.46 -17.68
N GLN A 393 -1.33 5.77 -16.70
CA GLN A 393 0.05 5.29 -16.76
C GLN A 393 0.23 4.22 -17.85
N GLY A 394 -0.70 3.26 -17.93
CA GLY A 394 -0.67 2.17 -18.91
C GLY A 394 -0.76 2.63 -20.36
N ILE A 395 -1.52 3.68 -20.66
CA ILE A 395 -1.61 4.29 -22.00
C ILE A 395 -0.45 5.26 -22.32
N GLY A 396 0.62 5.26 -21.51
CA GLY A 396 1.81 6.05 -21.73
C GLY A 396 1.70 7.53 -21.35
N LYS A 397 0.74 7.89 -20.49
CA LYS A 397 0.52 9.27 -20.03
C LYS A 397 0.72 9.46 -18.52
N PRO A 398 1.86 9.00 -17.92
CA PRO A 398 2.06 9.04 -16.47
C PRO A 398 2.17 10.47 -15.90
N LYS A 399 2.53 11.45 -16.74
CA LYS A 399 2.61 12.86 -16.33
C LYS A 399 1.26 13.44 -15.93
N ILE A 400 0.16 12.95 -16.51
CA ILE A 400 -1.18 13.50 -16.27
C ILE A 400 -1.62 13.26 -14.82
N PRO A 401 -1.73 12.01 -14.35
CA PRO A 401 -2.12 11.78 -12.96
C PRO A 401 -1.10 12.33 -11.95
N MET A 402 0.17 12.46 -12.32
CA MET A 402 1.18 13.12 -11.49
C MET A 402 0.86 14.61 -11.28
N ILE A 403 0.48 15.34 -12.33
CA ILE A 403 0.07 16.74 -12.23
C ILE A 403 -1.23 16.86 -11.40
N HIS A 404 -2.18 15.95 -11.62
CA HIS A 404 -3.41 15.92 -10.84
C HIS A 404 -3.14 15.70 -9.35
N ALA A 405 -2.22 14.79 -9.01
CA ALA A 405 -1.79 14.56 -7.63
C ALA A 405 -1.12 15.79 -7.01
N ALA A 406 -0.30 16.52 -7.78
CA ALA A 406 0.30 17.76 -7.30
C ALA A 406 -0.76 18.85 -7.02
N ILE A 407 -1.75 19.00 -7.91
CA ILE A 407 -2.87 19.94 -7.70
C ILE A 407 -3.69 19.53 -6.48
N ALA A 408 -4.02 18.24 -6.36
CA ALA A 408 -4.77 17.72 -5.22
C ALA A 408 -4.01 17.89 -3.90
N LEU A 409 -2.67 17.71 -3.92
CA LEU A 409 -1.80 17.92 -2.75
C LEU A 409 -1.80 19.37 -2.29
N VAL A 410 -1.70 20.32 -3.23
CA VAL A 410 -1.77 21.75 -2.88
C VAL A 410 -3.11 22.09 -2.24
N ALA A 411 -4.22 21.60 -2.80
CA ALA A 411 -5.54 21.81 -2.22
C ALA A 411 -5.68 21.16 -0.83
N ASP A 412 -5.16 19.95 -0.65
CA ASP A 412 -5.12 19.24 0.63
C ASP A 412 -4.36 20.06 1.69
N ILE A 413 -3.15 20.55 1.35
CA ILE A 413 -2.35 21.40 2.24
C ILE A 413 -3.11 22.67 2.63
N VAL A 414 -3.69 23.37 1.66
CA VAL A 414 -4.45 24.60 1.92
C VAL A 414 -5.62 24.33 2.86
N VAL A 415 -6.44 23.32 2.55
CA VAL A 415 -7.60 22.97 3.39
C VAL A 415 -7.14 22.55 4.79
N MET A 416 -6.08 21.76 4.87
CA MET A 416 -5.57 21.29 6.15
C MET A 416 -5.04 22.43 7.02
N VAL A 417 -4.23 23.34 6.45
CA VAL A 417 -3.70 24.51 7.17
C VAL A 417 -4.85 25.41 7.64
N LEU A 418 -5.82 25.69 6.77
CA LEU A 418 -6.98 26.51 7.14
C LEU A 418 -7.78 25.87 8.28
N LEU A 419 -8.09 24.59 8.20
CA LEU A 419 -8.81 23.88 9.26
C LEU A 419 -8.03 23.85 10.57
N MET A 420 -6.72 23.56 10.52
CA MET A 420 -5.89 23.49 11.72
C MET A 420 -5.65 24.84 12.37
N TRP A 421 -5.62 25.92 11.58
CA TRP A 421 -5.36 27.26 12.08
C TRP A 421 -6.60 27.97 12.62
N PHE A 422 -7.71 27.87 11.89
CA PHE A 422 -8.93 28.64 12.19
C PHE A 422 -10.00 27.86 12.96
N THR A 423 -9.82 26.54 13.13
CA THR A 423 -10.81 25.71 13.81
C THR A 423 -10.14 24.77 14.83
N ASP A 424 -10.94 24.22 15.73
CA ASP A 424 -10.49 23.22 16.71
C ASP A 424 -10.85 21.78 16.31
N VAL A 425 -11.00 21.51 15.01
CA VAL A 425 -11.34 20.16 14.50
C VAL A 425 -10.24 19.11 14.76
N GLY A 426 -9.01 19.53 15.08
CA GLY A 426 -7.93 18.63 15.45
C GLY A 426 -7.66 17.58 14.37
N ILE A 427 -7.55 16.32 14.79
CA ILE A 427 -7.20 15.19 13.90
C ILE A 427 -8.26 14.92 12.81
N TYR A 428 -9.52 15.35 12.98
CA TYR A 428 -10.55 15.22 11.95
C TYR A 428 -10.23 16.07 10.71
N GLY A 429 -9.54 17.19 10.88
CA GLY A 429 -9.09 18.04 9.78
C GLY A 429 -8.16 17.32 8.82
N VAL A 430 -7.31 16.39 9.33
CA VAL A 430 -6.47 15.53 8.48
C VAL A 430 -7.33 14.66 7.56
N VAL A 431 -8.38 14.04 8.10
CA VAL A 431 -9.26 13.16 7.33
C VAL A 431 -10.09 13.96 6.33
N ILE A 432 -10.54 15.17 6.68
CA ILE A 432 -11.25 16.08 5.75
C ILE A 432 -10.33 16.45 4.58
N ALA A 433 -9.08 16.85 4.84
CA ALA A 433 -8.11 17.17 3.81
C ALA A 433 -7.85 15.96 2.89
N MET A 434 -7.69 14.75 3.45
CA MET A 434 -7.57 13.51 2.67
C MET A 434 -8.80 13.25 1.77
N ILE A 435 -10.01 13.56 2.23
CA ILE A 435 -11.23 13.43 1.41
C ILE A 435 -11.17 14.44 0.25
N VAL A 436 -10.78 15.69 0.50
CA VAL A 436 -10.62 16.71 -0.55
C VAL A 436 -9.60 16.27 -1.59
N TYR A 437 -8.44 15.75 -1.15
CA TYR A 437 -7.44 15.17 -2.03
C TYR A 437 -8.02 14.08 -2.92
N ALA A 438 -8.70 13.11 -2.33
CA ALA A 438 -9.26 11.96 -3.03
C ALA A 438 -10.37 12.38 -4.03
N VAL A 439 -11.22 13.33 -3.66
CA VAL A 439 -12.27 13.90 -4.54
C VAL A 439 -11.63 14.59 -5.75
N LEU A 440 -10.65 15.46 -5.53
CA LEU A 440 -9.97 16.17 -6.62
C LEU A 440 -9.26 15.19 -7.55
N MET A 441 -8.57 14.18 -7.02
CA MET A 441 -7.95 13.13 -7.84
C MET A 441 -8.98 12.40 -8.71
N CYS A 442 -10.14 12.04 -8.15
CA CYS A 442 -11.20 11.41 -8.92
C CYS A 442 -11.73 12.31 -10.03
N LEU A 443 -12.03 13.58 -9.72
CA LEU A 443 -12.59 14.52 -10.70
C LEU A 443 -11.62 14.84 -11.85
N LEU A 444 -10.36 15.11 -11.52
CA LEU A 444 -9.35 15.42 -12.53
C LEU A 444 -9.03 14.21 -13.41
N ASN A 445 -8.90 13.03 -12.80
CA ASN A 445 -8.65 11.81 -13.53
C ASN A 445 -9.82 11.38 -14.40
N ASP A 446 -11.08 11.54 -13.94
CA ASP A 446 -12.27 11.26 -14.75
C ASP A 446 -12.31 12.13 -16.00
N ARG A 447 -11.99 13.44 -15.88
CA ARG A 447 -11.87 14.34 -17.03
C ARG A 447 -10.80 13.85 -18.02
N ALA A 448 -9.65 13.39 -17.53
CA ALA A 448 -8.58 12.86 -18.38
C ALA A 448 -8.99 11.54 -19.04
N MET A 449 -9.67 10.64 -18.33
CA MET A 449 -10.20 9.40 -18.88
C MET A 449 -11.21 9.66 -20.01
N LYS A 450 -12.12 10.60 -19.82
CA LYS A 450 -13.04 11.04 -20.88
C LYS A 450 -12.32 11.61 -22.10
N LYS A 451 -11.27 12.43 -21.89
CA LYS A 451 -10.49 13.05 -22.96
C LYS A 451 -9.69 12.05 -23.78
N TYR A 452 -8.96 11.12 -23.13
CA TYR A 452 -7.99 10.25 -23.80
C TYR A 452 -8.54 8.88 -24.18
N MET A 453 -9.51 8.37 -23.41
CA MET A 453 -10.09 7.04 -23.61
C MET A 453 -11.54 7.10 -24.15
N LYS A 454 -12.12 8.30 -24.27
CA LYS A 454 -13.57 8.46 -24.52
C LYS A 454 -14.40 7.60 -23.55
N TYR A 455 -13.90 7.47 -22.33
CA TYR A 455 -14.45 6.57 -21.32
C TYR A 455 -15.83 7.01 -20.88
N LYS A 456 -16.78 6.08 -20.96
CA LYS A 456 -18.13 6.22 -20.41
C LYS A 456 -18.27 5.25 -19.24
N ASN A 457 -18.36 5.79 -18.05
CA ASN A 457 -18.50 5.00 -16.85
C ASN A 457 -19.90 4.35 -16.80
N PRO A 458 -20.02 3.02 -16.66
CA PRO A 458 -21.30 2.34 -16.48
C PRO A 458 -21.77 2.52 -15.03
N TRP A 459 -22.21 3.74 -14.69
CA TRP A 459 -22.49 4.21 -13.34
C TRP A 459 -23.45 3.31 -12.57
N LYS A 460 -24.46 2.75 -13.25
CA LYS A 460 -25.48 1.88 -12.61
C LYS A 460 -24.85 0.59 -12.06
N SER A 461 -24.13 -0.16 -12.89
CA SER A 461 -23.58 -1.46 -12.51
C SER A 461 -22.35 -1.34 -11.60
N VAL A 462 -21.55 -0.28 -11.77
CA VAL A 462 -20.30 -0.09 -11.02
C VAL A 462 -20.53 0.54 -9.66
N TYR A 463 -21.45 1.51 -9.54
CA TYR A 463 -21.64 2.25 -8.28
C TYR A 463 -23.04 2.06 -7.69
N LEU A 464 -24.11 2.22 -8.48
CA LEU A 464 -25.47 2.27 -7.94
C LEU A 464 -25.90 0.93 -7.33
N TYR A 465 -25.74 -0.17 -8.04
CA TYR A 465 -26.14 -1.48 -7.53
C TYR A 465 -25.36 -1.93 -6.29
N PRO A 466 -24.01 -1.80 -6.24
CA PRO A 466 -23.28 -2.03 -5.00
C PRO A 466 -23.71 -1.11 -3.85
N LEU A 467 -24.02 0.17 -4.13
CA LEU A 467 -24.47 1.12 -3.11
C LEU A 467 -25.82 0.72 -2.54
N ILE A 468 -26.81 0.42 -3.41
CA ILE A 468 -28.15 -0.02 -2.95
C ILE A 468 -28.05 -1.33 -2.15
N ALA A 469 -27.23 -2.28 -2.58
CA ALA A 469 -27.01 -3.54 -1.87
C ALA A 469 -26.28 -3.34 -0.52
N SER A 470 -25.48 -2.29 -0.40
CA SER A 470 -24.75 -1.99 0.85
C SER A 470 -25.66 -1.40 1.93
N VAL A 471 -26.82 -0.82 1.58
CA VAL A 471 -27.74 -0.27 2.58
C VAL A 471 -28.33 -1.37 3.47
N PRO A 472 -29.05 -2.41 2.93
CA PRO A 472 -29.55 -3.49 3.77
C PRO A 472 -28.42 -4.29 4.44
N MET A 473 -27.26 -4.42 3.81
CA MET A 473 -26.07 -5.00 4.44
C MET A 473 -25.67 -4.22 5.69
N ALA A 474 -25.56 -2.90 5.61
CA ALA A 474 -25.18 -2.04 6.72
C ALA A 474 -26.19 -2.08 7.88
N VAL A 475 -27.48 -2.08 7.55
CA VAL A 475 -28.57 -2.25 8.54
C VAL A 475 -28.46 -3.61 9.22
N THR A 476 -28.29 -4.68 8.45
CA THR A 476 -28.13 -6.05 9.00
C THR A 476 -26.88 -6.11 9.90
N ALA A 477 -25.75 -5.54 9.46
CA ALA A 477 -24.53 -5.52 10.24
C ALA A 477 -24.73 -4.85 11.61
N GLY A 478 -25.38 -3.69 11.63
CA GLY A 478 -25.68 -2.97 12.88
C GLY A 478 -26.65 -3.71 13.77
N VAL A 479 -27.82 -4.09 13.23
CA VAL A 479 -28.87 -4.76 14.01
C VAL A 479 -28.37 -6.07 14.60
N VAL A 480 -27.70 -6.90 13.80
CA VAL A 480 -27.19 -8.20 14.27
C VAL A 480 -26.10 -7.99 15.32
N TYR A 481 -25.16 -7.06 15.08
CA TYR A 481 -24.09 -6.80 16.04
C TYR A 481 -24.64 -6.33 17.39
N TYR A 482 -25.44 -5.26 17.41
CA TYR A 482 -25.95 -4.67 18.68
C TYR A 482 -26.96 -5.58 19.36
N GLY A 483 -27.78 -6.32 18.59
CA GLY A 483 -28.72 -7.31 19.13
C GLY A 483 -28.01 -8.49 19.79
N LEU A 484 -27.01 -9.06 19.13
CA LEU A 484 -26.21 -10.16 19.71
C LEU A 484 -25.33 -9.68 20.87
N TYR A 485 -24.77 -8.46 20.79
CA TYR A 485 -23.92 -7.95 21.84
C TYR A 485 -24.69 -7.72 23.15
N ALA A 486 -25.97 -7.36 23.07
CA ALA A 486 -26.86 -7.26 24.24
C ALA A 486 -27.09 -8.61 24.95
N LEU A 487 -26.94 -9.75 24.21
CA LEU A 487 -27.16 -11.10 24.73
C LEU A 487 -25.84 -11.79 25.14
N ILE A 488 -24.81 -11.70 24.29
CA ILE A 488 -23.59 -12.53 24.41
C ILE A 488 -22.43 -11.76 25.05
N HIS A 489 -22.41 -10.41 24.97
CA HIS A 489 -21.33 -9.53 25.48
C HIS A 489 -19.93 -9.85 24.93
N SER A 490 -19.79 -10.66 23.87
CA SER A 490 -18.53 -11.00 23.23
C SER A 490 -18.37 -10.25 21.91
N ASN A 491 -17.50 -9.22 21.89
CA ASN A 491 -17.27 -8.40 20.70
C ASN A 491 -16.80 -9.24 19.49
N LEU A 492 -15.90 -10.22 19.70
CA LEU A 492 -15.38 -11.06 18.62
C LEU A 492 -16.48 -11.89 17.94
N ILE A 493 -17.30 -12.59 18.74
CA ILE A 493 -18.36 -13.46 18.23
C ILE A 493 -19.43 -12.62 17.52
N CYS A 494 -19.88 -11.53 18.15
CA CYS A 494 -20.88 -10.64 17.57
C CYS A 494 -20.43 -10.03 16.26
N LEU A 495 -19.17 -9.58 16.17
CA LEU A 495 -18.59 -9.08 14.91
C LEU A 495 -18.50 -10.16 13.83
N ALA A 496 -17.99 -11.34 14.17
CA ALA A 496 -17.87 -12.43 13.20
C ALA A 496 -19.22 -12.81 12.59
N VAL A 497 -20.23 -13.04 13.43
CA VAL A 497 -21.60 -13.39 12.98
C VAL A 497 -22.19 -12.25 12.15
N SER A 498 -22.08 -11.02 12.62
CA SER A 498 -22.59 -9.82 11.97
C SER A 498 -22.00 -9.62 10.58
N ILE A 499 -20.66 -9.75 10.43
CA ILE A 499 -19.97 -9.59 9.14
C ILE A 499 -20.38 -10.70 8.16
N ILE A 500 -20.50 -11.94 8.62
CA ILE A 500 -20.90 -13.06 7.75
C ILE A 500 -22.34 -12.86 7.25
N LEU A 501 -23.28 -12.56 8.14
CA LEU A 501 -24.69 -12.36 7.76
C LEU A 501 -24.85 -11.14 6.86
N ALA A 502 -24.20 -10.03 7.19
CA ALA A 502 -24.22 -8.83 6.36
C ALA A 502 -23.62 -9.10 4.96
N GLY A 503 -22.54 -9.85 4.87
CA GLY A 503 -21.95 -10.28 3.60
C GLY A 503 -22.88 -11.13 2.75
N CYS A 504 -23.62 -12.06 3.38
CA CYS A 504 -24.65 -12.86 2.69
C CYS A 504 -25.78 -11.96 2.16
N VAL A 505 -26.28 -11.02 2.96
CA VAL A 505 -27.33 -10.07 2.54
C VAL A 505 -26.84 -9.20 1.39
N TYR A 506 -25.60 -8.68 1.47
CA TYR A 506 -25.02 -7.92 0.39
C TYR A 506 -24.98 -8.68 -0.94
N LEU A 507 -24.43 -9.89 -0.92
CA LEU A 507 -24.32 -10.72 -2.11
C LEU A 507 -25.70 -11.08 -2.68
N PHE A 508 -26.64 -11.42 -1.83
CA PHE A 508 -28.01 -11.77 -2.23
C PHE A 508 -28.70 -10.59 -2.92
N VAL A 509 -28.72 -9.42 -2.29
CA VAL A 509 -29.35 -8.21 -2.85
C VAL A 509 -28.64 -7.74 -4.11
N TYR A 510 -27.29 -7.79 -4.12
CA TYR A 510 -26.50 -7.42 -5.29
C TYR A 510 -26.80 -8.33 -6.51
N LEU A 511 -26.89 -9.64 -6.32
CA LEU A 511 -27.21 -10.58 -7.39
C LEU A 511 -28.64 -10.37 -7.94
N LEU A 512 -29.59 -10.04 -7.07
CA LEU A 512 -30.98 -9.70 -7.49
C LEU A 512 -31.02 -8.45 -8.38
N LEU A 513 -30.21 -7.42 -8.04
CA LEU A 513 -30.22 -6.13 -8.75
C LEU A 513 -29.45 -6.18 -10.06
N ASN A 514 -28.26 -6.76 -10.04
CA ASN A 514 -27.33 -6.70 -11.18
C ASN A 514 -27.51 -7.84 -12.17
N ARG A 515 -28.05 -8.99 -11.76
CA ARG A 515 -28.20 -10.23 -12.56
C ARG A 515 -26.99 -10.48 -13.47
N PRO A 516 -25.77 -10.61 -12.89
CA PRO A 516 -24.54 -10.72 -13.65
C PRO A 516 -24.51 -12.01 -14.48
N SER A 517 -23.85 -11.98 -15.63
CA SER A 517 -23.67 -13.18 -16.45
C SER A 517 -22.84 -14.26 -15.74
N GLU A 518 -23.00 -15.52 -16.14
CA GLU A 518 -22.20 -16.65 -15.63
C GLU A 518 -20.69 -16.36 -15.69
N ALA A 519 -20.24 -15.75 -16.79
CA ALA A 519 -18.85 -15.39 -16.99
C ALA A 519 -18.37 -14.33 -15.99
N ASP A 520 -19.23 -13.38 -15.63
CA ASP A 520 -18.92 -12.33 -14.66
C ASP A 520 -18.82 -12.91 -13.25
N ILE A 521 -19.75 -13.78 -12.86
CA ILE A 521 -19.72 -14.43 -11.53
C ILE A 521 -18.49 -15.32 -11.39
N LYS A 522 -18.18 -16.14 -12.39
CA LYS A 522 -17.00 -17.01 -12.38
C LYS A 522 -15.68 -16.23 -12.36
N GLY A 523 -15.69 -14.98 -12.82
CA GLY A 523 -14.55 -14.07 -12.77
C GLY A 523 -14.34 -13.36 -11.43
N MET A 524 -15.29 -13.49 -10.48
CA MET A 524 -15.13 -12.94 -9.12
C MET A 524 -14.19 -13.80 -8.26
N PRO A 525 -13.57 -13.24 -7.23
CA PRO A 525 -12.92 -14.03 -6.19
C PRO A 525 -13.93 -15.02 -5.56
N GLY A 526 -13.63 -16.31 -5.60
CA GLY A 526 -14.60 -17.35 -5.15
C GLY A 526 -15.79 -17.61 -6.10
N GLY A 527 -15.74 -17.10 -7.34
CA GLY A 527 -16.83 -17.10 -8.30
C GLY A 527 -17.42 -18.45 -8.64
N ALA A 528 -16.62 -19.53 -8.61
CA ALA A 528 -17.14 -20.90 -8.79
C ALA A 528 -18.10 -21.33 -7.66
N PHE A 529 -17.85 -20.89 -6.44
CA PHE A 529 -18.74 -21.12 -5.30
C PHE A 529 -20.00 -20.23 -5.39
N LEU A 530 -19.80 -18.95 -5.66
CA LEU A 530 -20.88 -17.97 -5.83
C LEU A 530 -21.84 -18.37 -6.97
N TYR A 531 -21.33 -18.88 -8.08
CA TYR A 531 -22.16 -19.35 -9.19
C TYR A 531 -23.01 -20.55 -8.79
N ARG A 532 -22.47 -21.55 -8.07
CA ARG A 532 -23.25 -22.68 -7.57
C ARG A 532 -24.37 -22.22 -6.64
N LEU A 533 -24.07 -21.23 -5.78
CA LEU A 533 -25.07 -20.67 -4.86
C LEU A 533 -26.15 -19.90 -5.62
N ALA A 534 -25.75 -19.01 -6.55
CA ALA A 534 -26.67 -18.21 -7.35
C ALA A 534 -27.61 -19.09 -8.19
N ARG A 535 -27.09 -20.16 -8.80
CA ARG A 535 -27.91 -21.15 -9.54
C ARG A 535 -28.91 -21.89 -8.65
N LYS A 536 -28.51 -22.20 -7.39
CA LYS A 536 -29.42 -22.89 -6.43
C LYS A 536 -30.61 -22.00 -6.03
N PHE A 537 -30.44 -20.68 -6.06
CA PHE A 537 -31.49 -19.71 -5.73
C PHE A 537 -32.15 -19.06 -6.96
N HIS A 538 -31.93 -19.60 -8.16
CA HIS A 538 -32.47 -19.07 -9.43
C HIS A 538 -32.18 -17.58 -9.66
N LEU A 539 -30.99 -17.10 -9.23
CA LEU A 539 -30.58 -15.72 -9.33
C LEU A 539 -29.74 -15.44 -10.61
N CYS A 540 -29.47 -16.47 -11.42
CA CYS A 540 -28.71 -16.40 -12.70
C CYS A 540 -29.43 -17.27 -13.75
#